data_6f41812e80fb2932b23be1ff589d846d
#
_entry.id   6f41812e80fb2932b23be1ff589d846d
#
_cell.length_a   1.000
_cell.length_b   1.000
_cell.length_c   1.000
_cell.angle_alpha   90.00
_cell.angle_beta   90.00
_cell.angle_gamma   90.00
#
_symmetry.space_group_name_H-M   'P 1'
#
loop_
_entity.id
_entity.type
_entity.pdbx_description
1 polymer ?
#
loop_
_entity_poly.entity_id
_entity_poly.type
_entity_poly.pdbx_seq_one_letter_code
_entity_poly.pdbx_strand_id
1 'polypeptide(L)'
;MVMTKILYFITDMDPIGIRLALEHKDADVGICLLQDAVYYGCKGRKEVDLASAIKKGIPIYVAKKDVELRGLTKLLHREIKVLDYSEIIDLIFNYEKIVNL
;
A
#
# COMPACT_ATOMS: atom_id res chain seq x y z
N MET A 1 3.42 -18.19 -17.65
CA MET A 1 4.49 -17.78 -16.72
C MET A 1 3.87 -17.18 -15.48
N VAL A 2 4.27 -17.66 -14.31
CA VAL A 2 3.74 -17.15 -13.04
C VAL A 2 4.65 -16.03 -12.55
N MET A 3 4.06 -14.86 -12.30
CA MET A 3 4.80 -13.72 -11.77
C MET A 3 4.98 -13.87 -10.26
N THR A 4 6.17 -13.50 -9.77
CA THR A 4 6.43 -13.46 -8.33
C THR A 4 5.53 -12.43 -7.65
N LYS A 5 4.92 -12.80 -6.55
CA LYS A 5 4.11 -11.89 -5.75
C LYS A 5 4.97 -11.17 -4.73
N ILE A 6 5.01 -9.85 -4.83
CA ILE A 6 5.84 -9.00 -3.97
C ILE A 6 4.96 -7.96 -3.27
N LEU A 7 5.07 -7.90 -1.95
CA LEU A 7 4.38 -6.90 -1.14
C LEU A 7 5.37 -5.85 -0.65
N TYR A 8 5.09 -4.58 -0.94
CA TYR A 8 5.90 -3.47 -0.47
C TYR A 8 5.29 -2.92 0.81
N PHE A 9 6.02 -3.02 1.92
CA PHE A 9 5.67 -2.38 3.18
C PHE A 9 6.32 -1.02 3.23
N ILE A 10 5.51 0.03 3.32
CA ILE A 10 5.99 1.41 3.31
C ILE A 10 5.54 2.07 4.60
N THR A 11 6.50 2.54 5.39
CA THR A 11 6.24 3.12 6.70
C THR A 11 6.50 4.63 6.77
N ASP A 12 7.34 5.15 5.88
CA ASP A 12 7.74 6.54 5.89
C ASP A 12 7.03 7.36 4.81
N MET A 13 6.95 8.66 5.04
CA MET A 13 6.42 9.63 4.07
C MET A 13 7.42 9.94 2.95
N ASP A 14 8.21 8.98 2.54
CA ASP A 14 9.13 9.11 1.41
C ASP A 14 8.47 8.49 0.18
N PRO A 15 8.23 9.27 -0.88
CA PRO A 15 7.56 8.75 -2.07
C PRO A 15 8.38 7.73 -2.87
N ILE A 16 9.67 7.58 -2.58
CA ILE A 16 10.54 6.64 -3.30
C ILE A 16 10.00 5.21 -3.23
N GLY A 17 9.56 4.77 -2.05
CA GLY A 17 9.05 3.42 -1.88
C GLY A 17 7.86 3.11 -2.77
N ILE A 18 6.90 4.03 -2.85
CA ILE A 18 5.73 3.85 -3.70
C ILE A 18 6.14 3.89 -5.18
N ARG A 19 7.04 4.78 -5.55
CA ARG A 19 7.52 4.86 -6.93
C ARG A 19 8.21 3.59 -7.36
N LEU A 20 9.04 3.00 -6.49
CA LEU A 20 9.69 1.73 -6.79
C LEU A 20 8.67 0.62 -7.00
N ALA A 21 7.65 0.56 -6.15
CA ALA A 21 6.59 -0.42 -6.30
C ALA A 21 5.84 -0.26 -7.63
N LEU A 22 5.53 0.97 -8.01
CA LEU A 22 4.80 1.27 -9.25
C LEU A 22 5.62 0.97 -10.49
N GLU A 23 6.94 1.06 -10.41
CA GLU A 23 7.85 0.81 -11.53
C GLU A 23 8.24 -0.66 -11.68
N HIS A 24 7.90 -1.50 -10.72
CA HIS A 24 8.26 -2.91 -10.76
C HIS A 24 7.37 -3.67 -11.76
N LYS A 25 7.90 -4.03 -12.91
CA LYS A 25 7.11 -4.55 -14.03
C LYS A 25 7.00 -6.07 -14.10
N ASP A 26 7.94 -6.79 -13.51
CA ASP A 26 8.03 -8.24 -13.66
C ASP A 26 7.50 -8.99 -12.46
N ALA A 27 6.61 -8.37 -11.69
CA ALA A 27 6.07 -8.97 -10.49
C ALA A 27 4.61 -8.57 -10.29
N ASP A 28 3.90 -9.38 -9.53
CA ASP A 28 2.55 -9.10 -9.05
C ASP A 28 2.69 -8.32 -7.75
N VAL A 29 2.56 -7.01 -7.82
CA VAL A 29 2.89 -6.10 -6.73
C VAL A 29 1.67 -5.72 -5.92
N GLY A 30 1.81 -5.73 -4.59
CA GLY A 30 0.86 -5.11 -3.68
C GLY A 30 1.57 -4.06 -2.84
N ILE A 31 0.83 -3.11 -2.30
CA ILE A 31 1.38 -2.03 -1.48
C ILE A 31 0.63 -2.01 -0.16
N CYS A 32 1.36 -2.05 0.96
CA CYS A 32 0.78 -1.93 2.29
C CYS A 32 1.40 -0.71 2.98
N LEU A 33 0.55 0.28 3.29
CA LEU A 33 0.96 1.52 3.93
C LEU A 33 0.74 1.43 5.44
N LEU A 34 1.78 1.70 6.21
CA LEU A 34 1.79 1.60 7.66
C LEU A 34 2.32 2.89 8.26
N GLN A 35 1.97 3.15 9.51
CA GLN A 35 2.46 4.33 10.22
C GLN A 35 2.20 5.61 9.40
N ASP A 36 3.17 6.49 9.26
CA ASP A 36 2.97 7.75 8.55
C ASP A 36 2.67 7.59 7.07
N ALA A 37 3.07 6.48 6.47
CA ALA A 37 2.81 6.25 5.05
C ALA A 37 1.31 6.14 4.72
N VAL A 38 0.45 5.90 5.72
CA VAL A 38 -1.00 5.85 5.49
C VAL A 38 -1.55 7.16 4.94
N TYR A 39 -0.85 8.29 5.15
CA TYR A 39 -1.24 9.57 4.56
C TYR A 39 -1.27 9.52 3.03
N TYR A 40 -0.43 8.71 2.41
CA TYR A 40 -0.43 8.57 0.96
C TYR A 40 -1.70 7.91 0.42
N GLY A 41 -2.45 7.22 1.27
CA GLY A 41 -3.73 6.65 0.89
C GLY A 41 -4.85 7.67 0.80
N CYS A 42 -4.61 8.90 1.23
CA CYS A 42 -5.62 9.96 1.24
C CYS A 42 -5.78 10.59 -0.14
N LYS A 43 -7.02 10.98 -0.45
CA LYS A 43 -7.32 11.71 -1.69
C LYS A 43 -6.58 13.04 -1.68
N GLY A 44 -6.17 13.49 -2.86
CA GLY A 44 -5.53 14.79 -3.02
C GLY A 44 -4.03 14.81 -2.81
N ARG A 45 -3.42 13.69 -2.44
CA ARG A 45 -1.96 13.60 -2.35
C ARG A 45 -1.37 13.47 -3.75
N LYS A 46 -0.51 14.45 -4.11
CA LYS A 46 0.06 14.53 -5.45
C LYS A 46 1.50 14.04 -5.54
N GLU A 47 2.13 13.79 -4.39
CA GLU A 47 3.52 13.31 -4.34
C GLU A 47 3.68 11.93 -4.97
N VAL A 48 2.61 11.13 -4.93
CA VAL A 48 2.58 9.80 -5.55
C VAL A 48 1.28 9.63 -6.31
N ASP A 49 1.34 8.86 -7.37
CA ASP A 49 0.17 8.65 -8.23
C ASP A 49 -0.56 7.35 -7.86
N LEU A 50 -1.18 7.35 -6.68
CA LEU A 50 -1.95 6.18 -6.24
C LEU A 50 -3.20 5.96 -7.10
N ALA A 51 -3.77 7.02 -7.64
CA ALA A 51 -4.91 6.87 -8.54
C ALA A 51 -4.55 6.02 -9.76
N SER A 52 -3.35 6.23 -10.32
CA SER A 52 -2.86 5.42 -11.43
C SER A 52 -2.65 3.96 -11.02
N ALA A 53 -2.09 3.73 -9.82
CA ALA A 53 -1.90 2.39 -9.31
C ALA A 53 -3.24 1.66 -9.16
N ILE A 54 -4.24 2.34 -8.64
CA ILE A 54 -5.59 1.79 -8.48
C ILE A 54 -6.18 1.42 -9.83
N LYS A 55 -6.02 2.28 -10.83
CA LYS A 55 -6.49 1.99 -12.20
C LYS A 55 -5.81 0.77 -12.81
N LYS A 56 -4.55 0.56 -12.49
CA LYS A 56 -3.79 -0.60 -12.97
C LYS A 56 -4.13 -1.89 -12.24
N GLY A 57 -4.97 -1.82 -11.22
CA GLY A 57 -5.36 -2.98 -10.45
C GLY A 57 -4.35 -3.40 -9.40
N ILE A 58 -3.41 -2.53 -9.03
CA ILE A 58 -2.47 -2.82 -7.95
C ILE A 58 -3.21 -2.71 -6.61
N PRO A 59 -3.28 -3.79 -5.83
CA PRO A 59 -3.96 -3.73 -4.53
C PRO A 59 -3.18 -2.88 -3.55
N ILE A 60 -3.91 -2.01 -2.84
CA ILE A 60 -3.33 -1.11 -1.85
C ILE A 60 -4.05 -1.31 -0.53
N TYR A 61 -3.28 -1.52 0.52
CA TYR A 61 -3.78 -1.79 1.87
C TYR A 61 -3.24 -0.75 2.83
N VAL A 62 -3.99 -0.47 3.89
CA VAL A 62 -3.53 0.40 4.97
C VAL A 62 -3.84 -0.26 6.31
N ALA A 63 -3.01 0.02 7.32
CA ALA A 63 -3.25 -0.47 8.66
C ALA A 63 -4.36 0.35 9.32
N LYS A 64 -5.43 -0.32 9.74
CA LYS A 64 -6.60 0.31 10.36
C LYS A 64 -6.21 1.18 11.55
N LYS A 65 -5.36 0.65 12.44
CA LYS A 65 -4.95 1.37 13.64
C LYS A 65 -4.23 2.68 13.30
N ASP A 66 -3.36 2.65 12.31
CA ASP A 66 -2.61 3.84 11.90
C ASP A 66 -3.52 4.90 11.27
N VAL A 67 -4.49 4.46 10.49
CA VAL A 67 -5.47 5.35 9.87
C VAL A 67 -6.37 6.00 10.92
N GLU A 68 -6.86 5.19 11.87
CA GLU A 68 -7.75 5.68 12.93
C GLU A 68 -7.04 6.65 13.86
N LEU A 69 -5.80 6.35 14.25
CA LEU A 69 -5.01 7.23 15.10
C LEU A 69 -4.82 8.62 14.50
N ARG A 70 -4.77 8.69 13.18
CA ARG A 70 -4.53 9.95 12.46
C ARG A 70 -5.81 10.59 11.93
N GLY A 71 -6.97 9.99 12.23
CA GLY A 71 -8.26 10.53 11.80
C GLY A 71 -8.47 10.55 10.30
N LEU A 72 -7.89 9.58 9.57
CA LEU A 72 -7.88 9.59 8.11
C LEU A 72 -8.94 8.70 7.46
N THR A 73 -9.75 8.00 8.23
CA THR A 73 -10.66 6.98 7.71
C THR A 73 -11.53 7.48 6.54
N LYS A 74 -12.06 8.70 6.66
CA LYS A 74 -12.96 9.25 5.64
C LYS A 74 -12.23 9.91 4.48
N LEU A 75 -10.90 10.06 4.58
CA LEU A 75 -10.09 10.75 3.58
C LEU A 75 -9.43 9.82 2.58
N LEU A 76 -9.49 8.51 2.83
CA LEU A 76 -8.83 7.52 1.97
C LEU A 76 -9.55 7.35 0.63
N HIS A 77 -8.78 6.93 -0.39
CA HIS A 77 -9.38 6.44 -1.63
C HIS A 77 -10.28 5.24 -1.33
N ARG A 78 -11.43 5.15 -2.02
CA ARG A 78 -12.42 4.09 -1.78
C ARG A 78 -11.88 2.68 -2.02
N GLU A 79 -10.99 2.55 -2.99
CA GLU A 79 -10.46 1.27 -3.43
C GLU A 79 -9.41 0.69 -2.49
N ILE A 80 -8.90 1.51 -1.56
CA ILE A 80 -7.91 1.07 -0.60
C ILE A 80 -8.58 0.20 0.46
N LYS A 81 -7.97 -0.93 0.77
CA LYS A 81 -8.48 -1.85 1.78
C LYS A 81 -7.86 -1.53 3.14
N VAL A 82 -8.73 -1.32 4.13
CA VAL A 82 -8.29 -1.06 5.49
C VAL A 82 -8.26 -2.39 6.24
N LEU A 83 -7.09 -2.77 6.73
CA LEU A 83 -6.88 -4.07 7.37
C LEU A 83 -6.48 -3.91 8.82
N ASP A 84 -7.04 -4.76 9.68
CA ASP A 84 -6.55 -4.86 11.06
C ASP A 84 -5.25 -5.68 11.10
N TYR A 85 -4.67 -5.80 12.27
CA TYR A 85 -3.37 -6.43 12.43
C TYR A 85 -3.37 -7.91 11.98
N SER A 86 -4.41 -8.66 12.33
CA SER A 86 -4.47 -10.06 11.96
C SER A 86 -4.66 -10.24 10.44
N GLU A 87 -5.41 -9.34 9.80
CA GLU A 87 -5.57 -9.36 8.36
C GLU A 87 -4.26 -9.05 7.63
N ILE A 88 -3.44 -8.16 8.20
CA ILE A 88 -2.12 -7.85 7.63
C ILE A 88 -1.21 -9.07 7.72
N ILE A 89 -1.26 -9.80 8.83
CA ILE A 89 -0.47 -11.04 8.98
C ILE A 89 -0.90 -12.06 7.92
N ASP A 90 -2.19 -12.23 7.71
CA ASP A 90 -2.68 -13.13 6.66
C ASP A 90 -2.23 -12.67 5.28
N LEU A 91 -2.22 -11.36 5.05
CA LEU A 91 -1.77 -10.79 3.79
C LEU A 91 -0.31 -11.16 3.48
N ILE A 92 0.55 -11.10 4.48
CA ILE A 92 1.97 -11.42 4.32
C ILE A 92 2.14 -12.84 3.78
N PHE A 93 1.33 -13.80 4.26
CA PHE A 93 1.42 -15.19 3.82
C PHE A 93 0.99 -15.40 2.38
N ASN A 94 0.28 -14.45 1.80
CA ASN A 94 -0.16 -14.52 0.40
C ASN A 94 0.89 -13.99 -0.59
N TYR A 95 2.00 -13.45 -0.10
CA TYR A 95 3.06 -12.93 -0.94
C TYR A 95 4.35 -13.72 -0.75
N GLU A 96 5.12 -13.84 -1.83
CA GLU A 96 6.37 -14.59 -1.82
C GLU A 96 7.54 -13.79 -1.27
N LYS A 97 7.51 -12.48 -1.49
CA LYS A 97 8.56 -11.57 -1.03
C LYS A 97 7.95 -10.34 -0.39
N ILE A 98 8.60 -9.87 0.67
CA ILE A 98 8.23 -8.63 1.36
C ILE A 98 9.40 -7.67 1.22
N VAL A 99 9.12 -6.46 0.72
CA VAL A 99 10.12 -5.39 0.64
C VAL A 99 9.75 -4.34 1.68
N ASN A 100 10.63 -4.10 2.63
CA ASN A 100 10.46 -3.09 3.68
C ASN A 100 11.18 -1.81 3.29
N LEU A 101 10.42 -0.73 3.24
CA LEU A 101 10.96 0.59 2.88
C LEU A 101 10.56 1.66 3.90
#